data_61785cd8f5f9c697bcbf2b831ad0cd07
#
_entry.id   61785cd8f5f9c697bcbf2b831ad0cd07
#
_cell.length_a   1.000
_cell.length_b   1.000
_cell.length_c   1.000
_cell.angle_alpha   90.00
_cell.angle_beta   90.00
_cell.angle_gamma   90.00
#
_symmetry.space_group_name_H-M   'P 1'
#
loop_
_entity.id
_entity.type
_entity.pdbx_description
1 polymer ?
#
loop_
_entity_poly.entity_id
_entity_poly.type
_entity_poly.pdbx_seq_one_letter_code
_entity_poly.pdbx_strand_id
1 'polypeptide(L)'
;MTDATRSALPGRLSLALTCLLAGFVVSLPATGAATCPGPVSVQVLGSGGPIANSSRASSSYLLWIEGNARLLVDAGGGSFARFGSSGADIAALDAVALTHLHVDHAVELPAYLKSAWFSSRERPLPITGPSGNEVFPALPGFMQSMIGEDNGAFRYLSGYLKGDEGYFRTPLHEIDADSREPREVLKTPHFVLYAVGVSHGPVPALGYLVEAGGRRIAFSGDQNGDNPAFGKMIAGADLLVMDHAVPENADRIAANLHARPGEIARLANRAKVKHLLLSHLMPRSERVLEESLTLITRKYAGQLTVAEDLMCIELPAAPD
;
A
#
# COMPACT_ATOMS: atom_id res chain seq x y z
N MET A 1 56.18 39.69 71.85
CA MET A 1 56.62 38.67 72.81
C MET A 1 55.79 37.45 72.63
N THR A 2 56.39 36.39 72.12
CA THR A 2 56.19 34.96 72.38
C THR A 2 54.92 34.35 71.83
N ASP A 3 54.85 33.28 71.24
CA ASP A 3 55.81 32.25 70.78
C ASP A 3 54.98 31.26 69.93
N ALA A 4 55.63 30.73 68.96
CA ALA A 4 54.99 29.81 68.02
C ALA A 4 55.09 28.38 68.57
N THR A 5 54.01 27.62 68.44
CA THR A 5 54.08 26.16 68.42
C THR A 5 53.37 25.57 67.24
N ARG A 6 54.16 24.97 66.33
CA ARG A 6 53.73 24.16 65.24
C ARG A 6 53.24 22.83 65.75
N SER A 7 52.06 22.43 65.40
CA SER A 7 51.64 21.03 65.47
C SER A 7 51.39 20.43 64.06
N ALA A 8 52.10 19.37 63.75
CA ALA A 8 52.07 18.63 62.51
C ALA A 8 50.81 17.80 62.47
N LEU A 9 50.07 17.85 61.34
CA LEU A 9 48.95 16.98 60.99
C LEU A 9 49.43 15.80 60.13
N PRO A 10 48.90 14.59 60.35
CA PRO A 10 49.31 13.40 59.61
C PRO A 10 48.71 13.33 58.24
N GLY A 11 49.44 12.71 57.31
CA GLY A 11 49.12 12.59 55.91
C GLY A 11 47.81 11.84 55.65
N ARG A 12 47.07 12.40 54.74
CA ARG A 12 45.87 11.72 54.14
C ARG A 12 46.32 10.83 52.99
N LEU A 13 46.11 9.53 53.17
CA LEU A 13 46.21 8.53 52.13
C LEU A 13 45.05 8.72 51.17
N SER A 14 45.28 9.22 49.94
CA SER A 14 44.28 9.28 48.89
C SER A 14 44.17 7.91 48.22
N LEU A 15 43.12 7.23 48.52
CA LEU A 15 42.72 6.02 47.79
C LEU A 15 42.05 6.44 46.46
N ALA A 16 42.78 6.32 45.35
CA ALA A 16 42.19 6.51 44.01
C ALA A 16 41.36 5.29 43.67
N LEU A 17 40.04 5.46 43.72
CA LEU A 17 39.06 4.45 43.25
C LEU A 17 38.91 4.55 41.73
N THR A 18 39.60 3.69 40.99
CA THR A 18 39.49 3.60 39.55
C THR A 18 38.20 2.83 39.20
N CYS A 19 37.13 3.55 38.89
CA CYS A 19 35.91 2.93 38.31
C CYS A 19 36.20 2.53 36.87
N LEU A 20 36.38 1.22 36.63
CA LEU A 20 36.28 0.64 35.29
C LEU A 20 34.82 0.64 34.86
N LEU A 21 34.41 1.60 34.05
CA LEU A 21 33.19 1.55 33.30
C LEU A 21 33.34 0.55 32.13
N ALA A 22 32.95 -0.72 32.39
CA ALA A 22 32.78 -1.67 31.32
C ALA A 22 31.56 -1.21 30.49
N GLY A 23 31.83 -0.54 29.36
CA GLY A 23 30.81 -0.18 28.39
C GLY A 23 30.23 -1.47 27.77
N PHE A 24 29.02 -1.88 28.19
CA PHE A 24 28.23 -2.85 27.48
C PHE A 24 27.76 -2.20 26.17
N VAL A 25 28.46 -2.47 25.08
CA VAL A 25 27.93 -2.20 23.72
C VAL A 25 26.83 -3.21 23.47
N VAL A 26 25.59 -2.82 23.76
CA VAL A 26 24.42 -3.57 23.31
C VAL A 26 24.33 -3.35 21.80
N SER A 27 24.89 -4.27 21.02
CA SER A 27 24.61 -4.36 19.59
C SER A 27 23.15 -4.74 19.45
N LEU A 28 22.27 -3.77 19.27
CA LEU A 28 20.90 -4.02 18.77
C LEU A 28 21.07 -4.68 17.39
N PRO A 29 20.42 -5.82 17.14
CA PRO A 29 20.40 -6.34 15.79
C PRO A 29 19.76 -5.25 14.92
N ALA A 30 20.48 -4.79 13.90
CA ALA A 30 19.90 -4.02 12.83
C ALA A 30 18.84 -4.96 12.21
N THR A 31 17.58 -4.74 12.55
CA THR A 31 16.47 -5.35 11.80
C THR A 31 16.58 -4.74 10.42
N GLY A 32 17.31 -5.42 9.52
CA GLY A 32 17.35 -5.06 8.12
C GLY A 32 15.90 -4.96 7.65
N ALA A 33 15.55 -3.82 7.05
CA ALA A 33 14.25 -3.67 6.44
C ALA A 33 14.01 -4.87 5.53
N ALA A 34 12.91 -5.58 5.76
CA ALA A 34 12.59 -6.79 5.01
C ALA A 34 12.10 -6.39 3.62
N THR A 35 13.04 -6.19 2.67
CA THR A 35 12.67 -6.07 1.25
C THR A 35 12.03 -7.36 0.80
N CYS A 36 10.96 -7.26 0.01
CA CYS A 36 10.32 -8.43 -0.56
C CYS A 36 11.28 -9.15 -1.54
N PRO A 37 11.52 -10.45 -1.38
CA PRO A 37 12.41 -11.20 -2.23
C PRO A 37 11.81 -11.50 -3.60
N GLY A 38 12.65 -12.04 -4.51
CA GLY A 38 12.23 -12.55 -5.81
C GLY A 38 12.25 -11.53 -6.94
N PRO A 39 12.08 -12.00 -8.19
CA PRO A 39 12.12 -11.15 -9.39
C PRO A 39 10.90 -10.22 -9.47
N VAL A 40 9.74 -10.69 -9.03
CA VAL A 40 8.50 -9.92 -8.90
C VAL A 40 7.82 -10.34 -7.61
N SER A 41 7.43 -9.38 -6.78
CA SER A 41 6.73 -9.64 -5.52
C SER A 41 5.70 -8.56 -5.22
N VAL A 42 4.65 -8.93 -4.50
CA VAL A 42 3.69 -7.98 -3.93
C VAL A 42 3.86 -7.96 -2.41
N GLN A 43 4.09 -6.78 -1.86
CA GLN A 43 4.10 -6.58 -0.42
C GLN A 43 2.83 -5.84 0.02
N VAL A 44 2.17 -6.36 1.02
CA VAL A 44 1.01 -5.73 1.65
C VAL A 44 1.50 -4.70 2.64
N LEU A 45 1.25 -3.41 2.42
CA LEU A 45 1.52 -2.36 3.42
C LEU A 45 0.35 -2.22 4.39
N GLY A 46 -0.86 -2.41 3.87
CA GLY A 46 -2.08 -2.39 4.67
C GLY A 46 -3.09 -3.39 4.16
N SER A 47 -3.56 -4.25 5.06
CA SER A 47 -4.46 -5.36 4.78
C SER A 47 -5.88 -5.13 5.28
N GLY A 48 -6.15 -3.99 5.93
CA GLY A 48 -7.45 -3.61 6.48
C GLY A 48 -8.21 -2.59 5.65
N GLY A 49 -9.45 -2.33 6.05
CA GLY A 49 -10.31 -1.27 5.52
C GLY A 49 -10.36 -0.04 6.45
N PRO A 50 -11.49 0.71 6.49
CA PRO A 50 -11.59 2.02 7.17
C PRO A 50 -11.79 1.94 8.69
N ILE A 51 -11.76 0.77 9.31
CA ILE A 51 -12.11 0.59 10.72
C ILE A 51 -10.87 0.56 11.60
N ALA A 52 -10.70 1.58 12.46
CA ALA A 52 -9.52 1.76 13.31
C ALA A 52 -9.41 0.79 14.51
N ASN A 53 -10.30 -0.18 14.66
CA ASN A 53 -10.30 -1.13 15.77
C ASN A 53 -9.52 -2.43 15.48
N SER A 54 -8.75 -2.46 14.40
CA SER A 54 -7.85 -3.56 14.05
C SER A 54 -6.39 -3.09 14.13
N SER A 55 -5.45 -4.03 14.19
CA SER A 55 -4.02 -3.72 14.11
C SER A 55 -3.54 -3.52 12.67
N ARG A 56 -4.45 -3.64 11.68
CA ARG A 56 -4.16 -3.54 10.26
C ARG A 56 -4.13 -2.08 9.82
N ALA A 57 -3.14 -1.70 9.04
CA ALA A 57 -3.20 -0.48 8.25
C ALA A 57 -4.25 -0.62 7.13
N SER A 58 -4.79 0.49 6.67
CA SER A 58 -5.75 0.51 5.56
C SER A 58 -5.06 0.18 4.23
N SER A 59 -5.85 -0.17 3.22
CA SER A 59 -5.42 -0.74 1.95
C SER A 59 -4.24 -0.01 1.31
N SER A 60 -3.15 -0.75 1.10
CA SER A 60 -2.00 -0.30 0.33
C SER A 60 -1.08 -1.47 -0.02
N TYR A 61 -0.50 -1.44 -1.22
CA TYR A 61 0.34 -2.53 -1.72
C TYR A 61 1.53 -1.98 -2.51
N LEU A 62 2.68 -2.65 -2.38
CA LEU A 62 3.86 -2.38 -3.18
C LEU A 62 4.11 -3.52 -4.17
N LEU A 63 4.34 -3.18 -5.42
CA LEU A 63 4.93 -4.08 -6.39
C LEU A 63 6.45 -3.90 -6.38
N TRP A 64 7.14 -4.97 -6.06
CA TRP A 64 8.59 -5.06 -6.12
C TRP A 64 9.02 -5.76 -7.40
N ILE A 65 10.00 -5.19 -8.11
CA ILE A 65 10.61 -5.77 -9.30
C ILE A 65 12.11 -5.68 -9.12
N GLU A 66 12.79 -6.82 -9.17
CA GLU A 66 14.25 -6.94 -8.99
C GLU A 66 14.75 -6.19 -7.75
N GLY A 67 14.06 -6.40 -6.62
CA GLY A 67 14.41 -5.81 -5.31
C GLY A 67 14.14 -4.32 -5.17
N ASN A 68 13.43 -3.68 -6.11
CA ASN A 68 13.04 -2.29 -6.04
C ASN A 68 11.51 -2.16 -6.02
N ALA A 69 10.97 -1.33 -5.11
CA ALA A 69 9.55 -0.96 -5.13
C ALA A 69 9.28 -0.06 -6.34
N ARG A 70 8.42 -0.52 -7.27
CA ARG A 70 8.15 0.18 -8.54
C ARG A 70 6.77 0.80 -8.63
N LEU A 71 5.77 0.18 -8.00
CA LEU A 71 4.40 0.68 -8.02
C LEU A 71 3.84 0.65 -6.60
N LEU A 72 3.24 1.77 -6.18
CA LEU A 72 2.38 1.84 -5.01
C LEU A 72 0.92 1.79 -5.47
N VAL A 73 0.16 0.81 -4.99
CA VAL A 73 -1.29 0.73 -5.23
C VAL A 73 -1.99 1.08 -3.93
N ASP A 74 -2.77 2.13 -3.96
CA ASP A 74 -3.42 2.80 -2.83
C ASP A 74 -2.45 3.31 -1.74
N ALA A 75 -2.91 4.29 -0.97
CA ALA A 75 -2.17 4.98 0.08
C ALA A 75 -3.09 5.23 1.31
N GLY A 76 -3.64 4.15 1.84
CA GLY A 76 -4.55 4.18 2.98
C GLY A 76 -3.87 4.51 4.31
N GLY A 77 -4.66 4.77 5.34
CA GLY A 77 -4.17 5.17 6.66
C GLY A 77 -3.26 4.12 7.31
N GLY A 78 -2.08 4.52 7.77
CA GLY A 78 -1.05 3.64 8.36
C GLY A 78 -0.08 3.03 7.34
N SER A 79 -0.37 3.11 6.05
CA SER A 79 0.46 2.54 4.98
C SER A 79 1.83 3.23 4.88
N PHE A 80 1.90 4.52 5.13
CA PHE A 80 3.15 5.28 5.08
C PHE A 80 4.16 4.80 6.14
N ALA A 81 3.71 4.51 7.35
CA ALA A 81 4.57 3.92 8.39
C ALA A 81 5.08 2.52 7.98
N ARG A 82 4.22 1.70 7.36
CA ARG A 82 4.58 0.38 6.83
C ARG A 82 5.53 0.48 5.64
N PHE A 83 5.36 1.49 4.77
CA PHE A 83 6.31 1.79 3.70
C PHE A 83 7.73 2.03 4.25
N GLY A 84 7.86 2.85 5.30
CA GLY A 84 9.15 3.03 5.98
C GLY A 84 9.72 1.71 6.55
N SER A 85 8.85 0.86 7.11
CA SER A 85 9.26 -0.45 7.67
C SER A 85 9.63 -1.47 6.59
N SER A 86 9.11 -1.33 5.37
CA SER A 86 9.40 -2.24 4.24
C SER A 86 10.79 -2.04 3.64
N GLY A 87 11.47 -0.94 3.96
CA GLY A 87 12.72 -0.55 3.32
C GLY A 87 12.58 -0.07 1.89
N ALA A 88 11.36 0.21 1.43
CA ALA A 88 11.12 0.78 0.12
C ALA A 88 11.69 2.20 0.00
N ASP A 89 12.27 2.49 -1.14
CA ASP A 89 12.74 3.84 -1.50
C ASP A 89 11.70 4.51 -2.40
N ILE A 90 11.17 5.65 -1.96
CA ILE A 90 10.22 6.44 -2.75
C ILE A 90 10.83 6.97 -4.05
N ALA A 91 12.16 7.15 -4.10
CA ALA A 91 12.85 7.53 -5.32
C ALA A 91 12.79 6.42 -6.39
N ALA A 92 12.63 5.16 -5.99
CA ALA A 92 12.55 4.01 -6.90
C ALA A 92 11.16 3.83 -7.53
N LEU A 93 10.09 4.38 -6.97
CA LEU A 93 8.73 4.23 -7.51
C LEU A 93 8.63 4.78 -8.94
N ASP A 94 7.97 4.04 -9.81
CA ASP A 94 7.64 4.49 -11.17
C ASP A 94 6.27 5.15 -11.25
N ALA A 95 5.33 4.73 -10.38
CA ALA A 95 3.99 5.30 -10.32
C ALA A 95 3.29 5.06 -8.97
N VAL A 96 2.18 5.79 -8.78
CA VAL A 96 1.15 5.51 -7.78
C VAL A 96 -0.17 5.24 -8.52
N ALA A 97 -0.91 4.21 -8.12
CA ALA A 97 -2.21 3.87 -8.68
C ALA A 97 -3.26 3.86 -7.56
N LEU A 98 -4.22 4.77 -7.62
CA LEU A 98 -5.34 4.82 -6.67
C LEU A 98 -6.54 4.10 -7.28
N THR A 99 -7.04 3.08 -6.58
CA THR A 99 -8.22 2.34 -7.03
C THR A 99 -9.48 3.19 -6.93
N HIS A 100 -9.62 3.94 -5.87
CA HIS A 100 -10.66 4.94 -5.65
C HIS A 100 -10.24 5.94 -4.56
N LEU A 101 -11.08 6.93 -4.28
CA LEU A 101 -10.69 8.07 -3.46
C LEU A 101 -11.31 8.07 -2.06
N HIS A 102 -11.69 6.90 -1.52
CA HIS A 102 -12.03 6.79 -0.11
C HIS A 102 -10.80 7.04 0.78
N VAL A 103 -11.04 7.49 2.00
CA VAL A 103 -9.99 7.85 2.95
C VAL A 103 -9.04 6.70 3.26
N ASP A 104 -9.54 5.48 3.32
CA ASP A 104 -8.77 4.27 3.59
C ASP A 104 -7.98 3.73 2.37
N HIS A 105 -8.03 4.45 1.23
CA HIS A 105 -7.25 4.17 0.03
C HIS A 105 -6.35 5.32 -0.41
N ALA A 106 -6.55 6.57 0.08
CA ALA A 106 -5.86 7.72 -0.50
C ALA A 106 -5.32 8.74 0.51
N VAL A 107 -5.68 8.66 1.81
CA VAL A 107 -5.43 9.74 2.78
C VAL A 107 -3.96 10.03 3.02
N GLU A 108 -3.07 9.05 2.90
CA GLU A 108 -1.64 9.24 3.18
C GLU A 108 -0.80 9.67 1.96
N LEU A 109 -1.41 9.84 0.78
CA LEU A 109 -0.69 10.31 -0.40
C LEU A 109 0.13 11.60 -0.17
N PRO A 110 -0.36 12.63 0.55
CA PRO A 110 0.45 13.80 0.88
C PRO A 110 1.68 13.49 1.74
N ALA A 111 1.60 12.48 2.61
CA ALA A 111 2.74 12.05 3.43
C ALA A 111 3.85 11.43 2.56
N TYR A 112 3.49 10.61 1.57
CA TYR A 112 4.42 10.08 0.58
C TYR A 112 5.10 11.21 -0.22
N LEU A 113 4.33 12.19 -0.71
CA LEU A 113 4.87 13.33 -1.44
C LEU A 113 5.80 14.16 -0.54
N LYS A 114 5.41 14.39 0.73
CA LYS A 114 6.30 15.10 1.67
C LYS A 114 7.59 14.35 1.95
N SER A 115 7.53 13.04 2.11
CA SER A 115 8.73 12.21 2.29
C SER A 115 9.65 12.27 1.07
N ALA A 116 9.06 12.28 -0.12
CA ALA A 116 9.82 12.37 -1.37
C ALA A 116 10.65 13.66 -1.51
N TRP A 117 10.27 14.74 -0.84
CA TRP A 117 11.08 15.95 -0.73
C TRP A 117 12.49 15.70 -0.15
N PHE A 118 12.61 14.73 0.73
CA PHE A 118 13.87 14.38 1.39
C PHE A 118 14.62 13.25 0.66
N SER A 119 14.14 12.82 -0.50
CA SER A 119 14.77 11.80 -1.33
C SER A 119 15.59 12.44 -2.46
N SER A 120 16.33 11.61 -3.18
CA SER A 120 17.07 12.02 -4.39
C SER A 120 16.22 11.98 -5.66
N ARG A 121 14.86 11.94 -5.54
CA ARG A 121 14.00 11.82 -6.71
C ARG A 121 13.92 13.12 -7.50
N GLU A 122 14.28 13.04 -8.78
CA GLU A 122 14.14 14.16 -9.73
C GLU A 122 13.13 13.82 -10.86
N ARG A 123 12.95 12.53 -11.16
CA ARG A 123 12.05 12.10 -12.24
C ARG A 123 10.57 12.23 -11.83
N PRO A 124 9.67 12.48 -12.79
CA PRO A 124 8.23 12.55 -12.52
C PRO A 124 7.71 11.30 -11.80
N LEU A 125 6.68 11.48 -10.95
CA LEU A 125 5.92 10.41 -10.32
C LEU A 125 4.48 10.48 -10.81
N PRO A 126 4.11 9.77 -11.88
CA PRO A 126 2.73 9.73 -12.34
C PRO A 126 1.82 9.10 -11.29
N ILE A 127 0.63 9.69 -11.16
CA ILE A 127 -0.44 9.19 -10.29
C ILE A 127 -1.64 8.90 -11.17
N THR A 128 -2.15 7.67 -11.12
CA THR A 128 -3.37 7.27 -11.80
C THR A 128 -4.52 7.15 -10.80
N GLY A 129 -5.74 7.42 -11.22
CA GLY A 129 -6.92 7.29 -10.37
C GLY A 129 -8.22 7.56 -11.13
N PRO A 130 -9.37 7.38 -10.48
CA PRO A 130 -10.67 7.40 -11.14
C PRO A 130 -11.10 8.81 -11.58
N SER A 131 -11.96 8.83 -12.59
CA SER A 131 -12.84 9.95 -12.87
C SER A 131 -13.79 10.21 -11.70
N GLY A 132 -14.36 11.42 -11.66
CA GLY A 132 -15.38 11.75 -10.66
C GLY A 132 -16.80 11.48 -11.14
N ASN A 133 -17.75 11.84 -10.29
CA ASN A 133 -19.17 11.95 -10.60
C ASN A 133 -19.76 13.18 -9.86
N GLU A 134 -21.10 13.28 -9.79
CA GLU A 134 -21.76 14.40 -9.11
C GLU A 134 -21.44 14.50 -7.60
N VAL A 135 -21.04 13.40 -6.95
CA VAL A 135 -20.80 13.31 -5.51
C VAL A 135 -19.31 13.24 -5.17
N PHE A 136 -18.54 12.50 -5.99
CA PHE A 136 -17.13 12.24 -5.73
C PHE A 136 -16.24 13.02 -6.73
N PRO A 137 -15.16 13.66 -6.26
CA PRO A 137 -14.24 14.34 -7.15
C PRO A 137 -13.50 13.35 -8.06
N ALA A 138 -13.13 13.80 -9.26
CA ALA A 138 -12.11 13.09 -10.05
C ALA A 138 -10.72 13.25 -9.43
N LEU A 139 -9.77 12.40 -9.80
CA LEU A 139 -8.37 12.46 -9.32
C LEU A 139 -7.78 13.88 -9.36
N PRO A 140 -7.89 14.68 -10.45
CA PRO A 140 -7.34 16.04 -10.45
C PRO A 140 -7.97 16.95 -9.41
N GLY A 141 -9.29 16.90 -9.24
CA GLY A 141 -10.02 17.68 -8.23
C GLY A 141 -9.65 17.28 -6.80
N PHE A 142 -9.51 15.99 -6.55
CA PHE A 142 -9.03 15.45 -5.28
C PHE A 142 -7.63 15.96 -4.95
N MET A 143 -6.69 15.88 -5.89
CA MET A 143 -5.33 16.38 -5.71
C MET A 143 -5.29 17.89 -5.49
N GLN A 144 -6.12 18.68 -6.18
CA GLN A 144 -6.25 20.10 -5.93
C GLN A 144 -6.77 20.39 -4.52
N SER A 145 -7.73 19.61 -4.02
CA SER A 145 -8.25 19.78 -2.65
C SER A 145 -7.19 19.41 -1.59
N MET A 146 -6.30 18.47 -1.88
CA MET A 146 -5.25 18.04 -0.96
C MET A 146 -4.05 19.00 -0.97
N ILE A 147 -3.49 19.29 -2.15
CA ILE A 147 -2.21 19.98 -2.29
C ILE A 147 -2.25 21.18 -3.27
N GLY A 148 -3.41 21.55 -3.77
CA GLY A 148 -3.54 22.72 -4.69
C GLY A 148 -3.10 24.02 -4.04
N GLU A 149 -2.57 24.97 -4.84
CA GLU A 149 -1.99 26.22 -4.38
C GLU A 149 -3.01 27.12 -3.66
N ASP A 150 -4.21 27.23 -4.21
CA ASP A 150 -5.22 28.17 -3.71
C ASP A 150 -5.90 27.67 -2.42
N ASN A 151 -6.44 26.44 -2.44
CA ASN A 151 -7.32 25.93 -1.39
C ASN A 151 -6.90 24.54 -0.87
N GLY A 152 -5.75 24.01 -1.25
CA GLY A 152 -5.28 22.72 -0.79
C GLY A 152 -4.99 22.70 0.71
N ALA A 153 -5.42 21.65 1.41
CA ALA A 153 -5.15 21.46 2.83
C ALA A 153 -3.62 21.48 3.11
N PHE A 154 -2.83 20.94 2.20
CA PHE A 154 -1.36 20.90 2.26
C PHE A 154 -0.74 21.71 1.09
N ARG A 155 -1.21 22.94 0.87
CA ARG A 155 -0.81 23.79 -0.26
C ARG A 155 0.70 24.00 -0.43
N TYR A 156 1.49 23.81 0.63
CA TYR A 156 2.95 23.89 0.55
C TYR A 156 3.58 22.73 -0.28
N LEU A 157 2.79 21.75 -0.69
CA LEU A 157 3.17 20.67 -1.61
C LEU A 157 2.72 20.94 -3.05
N SER A 158 2.12 22.10 -3.34
CA SER A 158 1.54 22.40 -4.66
C SER A 158 2.57 22.35 -5.80
N GLY A 159 3.84 22.60 -5.50
CA GLY A 159 4.94 22.48 -6.46
C GLY A 159 5.02 21.12 -7.16
N TYR A 160 4.56 20.04 -6.53
CA TYR A 160 4.50 18.73 -7.16
C TYR A 160 3.50 18.65 -8.34
N LEU A 161 2.41 19.41 -8.29
CA LEU A 161 1.45 19.43 -9.39
C LEU A 161 1.99 20.17 -10.63
N LYS A 162 2.85 21.19 -10.41
CA LYS A 162 3.42 22.01 -11.46
C LYS A 162 4.80 21.53 -11.91
N GLY A 163 5.59 20.92 -11.01
CA GLY A 163 7.01 20.64 -11.20
C GLY A 163 7.84 21.89 -11.04
N ASP A 164 7.54 22.70 -10.01
CA ASP A 164 8.26 23.91 -9.67
C ASP A 164 9.71 23.58 -9.25
N GLU A 165 10.58 24.59 -9.18
CA GLU A 165 11.98 24.42 -8.77
C GLU A 165 12.07 23.72 -7.40
N GLY A 166 12.83 22.63 -7.34
CA GLY A 166 12.98 21.78 -6.16
C GLY A 166 11.88 20.73 -5.98
N TYR A 167 10.90 20.65 -6.91
CA TYR A 167 9.86 19.63 -6.93
C TYR A 167 9.93 18.80 -8.21
N PHE A 168 9.84 17.48 -8.10
CA PHE A 168 9.52 16.69 -9.31
C PHE A 168 8.02 16.83 -9.62
N ARG A 169 7.67 16.66 -10.89
CA ARG A 169 6.27 16.71 -11.30
C ARG A 169 5.53 15.42 -11.00
N THR A 170 4.24 15.53 -10.60
CA THR A 170 3.29 14.41 -10.50
C THR A 170 2.24 14.52 -11.62
N PRO A 171 2.48 13.95 -12.81
CA PRO A 171 1.44 13.88 -13.84
C PRO A 171 0.23 13.11 -13.34
N LEU A 172 -0.97 13.66 -13.49
CA LEU A 172 -2.21 13.02 -13.07
C LEU A 172 -2.88 12.38 -14.28
N HIS A 173 -3.16 11.08 -14.20
CA HIS A 173 -3.83 10.30 -15.21
C HIS A 173 -5.23 9.90 -14.71
N GLU A 174 -6.21 10.68 -15.07
CA GLU A 174 -7.63 10.38 -14.80
C GLU A 174 -8.11 9.26 -15.71
N ILE A 175 -8.77 8.25 -15.10
CA ILE A 175 -9.27 7.07 -15.79
C ILE A 175 -10.78 7.03 -15.62
N ASP A 176 -11.49 6.87 -16.73
CA ASP A 176 -12.95 6.74 -16.77
C ASP A 176 -13.39 5.49 -15.99
N ALA A 177 -13.92 5.70 -14.79
CA ALA A 177 -14.41 4.64 -13.90
C ALA A 177 -15.76 4.03 -14.36
N ASP A 178 -16.47 4.66 -15.27
CA ASP A 178 -17.70 4.12 -15.88
C ASP A 178 -17.39 3.18 -17.05
N SER A 179 -16.18 3.28 -17.62
CA SER A 179 -15.78 2.43 -18.74
C SER A 179 -15.70 0.95 -18.32
N ARG A 180 -16.36 0.09 -19.09
CA ARG A 180 -16.30 -1.37 -18.94
C ARG A 180 -15.34 -2.01 -19.94
N GLU A 181 -14.44 -1.25 -20.53
CA GLU A 181 -13.40 -1.72 -21.46
C GLU A 181 -12.04 -1.60 -20.81
N PRO A 182 -11.30 -2.72 -20.58
CA PRO A 182 -9.93 -2.68 -20.09
C PRO A 182 -9.03 -1.89 -21.02
N ARG A 183 -8.21 -0.99 -20.48
CA ARG A 183 -7.28 -0.15 -21.23
C ARG A 183 -5.91 -0.13 -20.59
N GLU A 184 -4.86 -0.07 -21.41
CA GLU A 184 -3.53 0.34 -20.97
C GLU A 184 -3.61 1.81 -20.53
N VAL A 185 -3.21 2.09 -19.27
CA VAL A 185 -3.30 3.42 -18.67
C VAL A 185 -1.94 4.01 -18.35
N LEU A 186 -0.93 3.14 -18.20
CA LEU A 186 0.45 3.57 -17.99
C LEU A 186 1.41 2.48 -18.45
N LYS A 187 2.50 2.90 -19.11
CA LYS A 187 3.62 2.04 -19.44
C LYS A 187 4.92 2.64 -18.91
N THR A 188 5.69 1.83 -18.21
CA THR A 188 7.01 2.19 -17.66
C THR A 188 8.07 1.23 -18.21
N PRO A 189 9.36 1.45 -17.94
CA PRO A 189 10.38 0.47 -18.29
C PRO A 189 10.22 -0.88 -17.58
N HIS A 190 9.50 -0.93 -16.43
CA HIS A 190 9.44 -2.10 -15.57
C HIS A 190 8.10 -2.83 -15.61
N PHE A 191 7.01 -2.15 -15.97
CA PHE A 191 5.67 -2.74 -16.01
C PHE A 191 4.75 -2.00 -16.96
N VAL A 192 3.66 -2.70 -17.35
CA VAL A 192 2.51 -2.11 -18.01
C VAL A 192 1.30 -2.19 -17.06
N LEU A 193 0.58 -1.11 -16.90
CA LEU A 193 -0.62 -1.01 -16.05
C LEU A 193 -1.87 -0.88 -16.92
N TYR A 194 -2.83 -1.76 -16.68
CA TYR A 194 -4.18 -1.73 -17.26
C TYR A 194 -5.19 -1.41 -16.18
N ALA A 195 -6.29 -0.77 -16.56
CA ALA A 195 -7.40 -0.47 -15.67
C ALA A 195 -8.75 -0.71 -16.34
N VAL A 196 -9.77 -0.95 -15.51
CA VAL A 196 -11.17 -0.98 -15.90
C VAL A 196 -12.01 -0.50 -14.72
N GLY A 197 -13.13 0.19 -15.00
CA GLY A 197 -14.08 0.58 -13.97
C GLY A 197 -14.74 -0.64 -13.32
N VAL A 198 -14.88 -0.63 -11.99
CA VAL A 198 -15.53 -1.68 -11.19
C VAL A 198 -16.71 -1.12 -10.40
N SER A 199 -17.58 -1.99 -9.89
CA SER A 199 -18.80 -1.56 -9.20
C SER A 199 -18.56 -1.49 -7.68
N HIS A 200 -18.54 -0.27 -7.13
CA HIS A 200 -18.43 -0.01 -5.69
C HIS A 200 -19.56 0.93 -5.23
N GLY A 201 -20.81 0.50 -5.42
CA GLY A 201 -21.98 1.33 -5.17
C GLY A 201 -21.96 2.61 -6.01
N PRO A 202 -22.08 3.82 -5.38
CA PRO A 202 -22.02 5.10 -6.09
C PRO A 202 -20.59 5.63 -6.28
N VAL A 203 -19.58 4.95 -5.79
CA VAL A 203 -18.18 5.43 -5.76
C VAL A 203 -17.48 5.07 -7.04
N PRO A 204 -16.90 6.05 -7.78
CA PRO A 204 -16.04 5.76 -8.93
C PRO A 204 -14.83 4.95 -8.51
N ALA A 205 -14.70 3.72 -9.01
CA ALA A 205 -13.67 2.79 -8.61
C ALA A 205 -13.07 2.03 -9.80
N LEU A 206 -11.80 1.66 -9.67
CA LEU A 206 -11.00 0.99 -10.68
C LEU A 206 -10.44 -0.33 -10.16
N GLY A 207 -10.49 -1.36 -11.01
CA GLY A 207 -9.65 -2.52 -10.84
C GLY A 207 -8.43 -2.40 -11.75
N TYR A 208 -7.26 -2.81 -11.26
CA TYR A 208 -6.00 -2.76 -11.98
C TYR A 208 -5.46 -4.14 -12.32
N LEU A 209 -4.75 -4.23 -13.44
CA LEU A 209 -3.89 -5.36 -13.78
C LEU A 209 -2.50 -4.82 -14.13
N VAL A 210 -1.47 -5.40 -13.54
CA VAL A 210 -0.07 -5.09 -13.83
C VAL A 210 0.57 -6.27 -14.55
N GLU A 211 1.27 -6.01 -15.65
CA GLU A 211 2.13 -6.97 -16.31
C GLU A 211 3.59 -6.58 -16.09
N ALA A 212 4.34 -7.43 -15.37
CA ALA A 212 5.74 -7.19 -14.99
C ALA A 212 6.52 -8.51 -14.91
N GLY A 213 7.72 -8.58 -15.51
CA GLY A 213 8.57 -9.77 -15.43
C GLY A 213 7.86 -11.06 -15.91
N GLY A 214 6.99 -10.97 -16.91
CA GLY A 214 6.18 -12.10 -17.40
C GLY A 214 5.08 -12.55 -16.45
N ARG A 215 4.77 -11.77 -15.38
CA ARG A 215 3.72 -12.03 -14.40
C ARG A 215 2.55 -11.07 -14.56
N ARG A 216 1.37 -11.55 -14.20
CA ARG A 216 0.10 -10.81 -14.24
C ARG A 216 -0.46 -10.70 -12.83
N ILE A 217 -0.48 -9.49 -12.29
CA ILE A 217 -0.90 -9.19 -10.92
C ILE A 217 -2.10 -8.27 -10.97
N ALA A 218 -3.21 -8.67 -10.37
CA ALA A 218 -4.44 -7.90 -10.32
C ALA A 218 -4.72 -7.35 -8.91
N PHE A 219 -5.24 -6.12 -8.87
CA PHE A 219 -5.75 -5.46 -7.67
C PHE A 219 -7.21 -5.11 -7.93
N SER A 220 -8.10 -5.66 -7.12
CA SER A 220 -9.54 -5.50 -7.34
C SER A 220 -10.02 -4.07 -7.09
N GLY A 221 -9.34 -3.32 -6.22
CA GLY A 221 -9.99 -2.22 -5.51
C GLY A 221 -11.19 -2.76 -4.72
N ASP A 222 -11.99 -1.87 -4.20
CA ASP A 222 -13.26 -2.24 -3.60
C ASP A 222 -14.31 -2.46 -4.69
N GLN A 223 -14.95 -3.62 -4.68
CA GLN A 223 -15.98 -3.95 -5.67
C GLN A 223 -16.91 -5.07 -5.22
N ASN A 224 -18.10 -5.11 -5.80
CA ASN A 224 -19.07 -6.17 -5.53
C ASN A 224 -18.88 -7.44 -6.39
N GLY A 225 -17.91 -7.47 -7.29
CA GLY A 225 -17.56 -8.65 -8.10
C GLY A 225 -18.49 -8.93 -9.29
N ASP A 226 -19.37 -7.99 -9.65
CA ASP A 226 -20.36 -8.19 -10.73
C ASP A 226 -19.85 -7.80 -12.13
N ASN A 227 -18.69 -7.12 -12.23
CA ASN A 227 -18.19 -6.62 -13.50
C ASN A 227 -17.50 -7.72 -14.34
N PRO A 228 -18.10 -8.16 -15.47
CA PRO A 228 -17.50 -9.18 -16.31
C PRO A 228 -16.23 -8.71 -17.04
N ALA A 229 -16.05 -7.39 -17.25
CA ALA A 229 -14.87 -6.87 -17.92
C ALA A 229 -13.64 -6.98 -17.01
N PHE A 230 -13.77 -6.76 -15.70
CA PHE A 230 -12.70 -7.03 -14.74
C PHE A 230 -12.29 -8.51 -14.76
N GLY A 231 -13.27 -9.43 -14.71
CA GLY A 231 -13.01 -10.87 -14.80
C GLY A 231 -12.28 -11.28 -16.08
N LYS A 232 -12.59 -10.64 -17.23
CA LYS A 232 -11.88 -10.87 -18.50
C LYS A 232 -10.46 -10.31 -18.46
N MET A 233 -10.28 -9.10 -17.92
CA MET A 233 -8.97 -8.44 -17.81
C MET A 233 -7.98 -9.28 -16.99
N ILE A 234 -8.43 -9.84 -15.87
CA ILE A 234 -7.60 -10.63 -14.97
C ILE A 234 -7.47 -12.11 -15.33
N ALA A 235 -7.99 -12.53 -16.48
CA ALA A 235 -7.97 -13.94 -16.88
C ALA A 235 -6.55 -14.52 -16.84
N GLY A 236 -6.35 -15.62 -16.08
CA GLY A 236 -5.05 -16.27 -15.90
C GLY A 236 -4.06 -15.50 -15.03
N ALA A 237 -4.50 -14.51 -14.25
CA ALA A 237 -3.64 -13.77 -13.35
C ALA A 237 -2.87 -14.69 -12.41
N ASP A 238 -1.58 -14.39 -12.20
CA ASP A 238 -0.73 -15.11 -11.26
C ASP A 238 -1.13 -14.81 -9.82
N LEU A 239 -1.51 -13.55 -9.55
CA LEU A 239 -2.02 -13.09 -8.26
C LEU A 239 -3.23 -12.17 -8.46
N LEU A 240 -4.27 -12.36 -7.65
CA LEU A 240 -5.36 -11.42 -7.46
C LEU A 240 -5.40 -10.99 -6.00
N VAL A 241 -5.13 -9.72 -5.74
CA VAL A 241 -5.43 -9.08 -4.46
C VAL A 241 -6.90 -8.65 -4.50
N MET A 242 -7.73 -9.23 -3.63
CA MET A 242 -9.18 -9.05 -3.64
C MET A 242 -9.68 -8.55 -2.30
N ASP A 243 -10.56 -7.56 -2.32
CA ASP A 243 -11.24 -7.08 -1.13
C ASP A 243 -12.13 -8.18 -0.50
N HIS A 244 -12.04 -8.35 0.83
CA HIS A 244 -12.86 -9.26 1.62
C HIS A 244 -13.43 -8.54 2.84
N ALA A 245 -14.29 -7.58 2.58
CA ALA A 245 -14.84 -6.67 3.60
C ALA A 245 -16.13 -7.16 4.24
N VAL A 246 -16.84 -8.13 3.64
CA VAL A 246 -18.19 -8.53 4.06
C VAL A 246 -18.35 -10.04 4.19
N PRO A 247 -19.22 -10.53 5.11
CA PRO A 247 -19.60 -11.94 5.19
C PRO A 247 -20.53 -12.36 4.03
N GLU A 248 -20.73 -13.68 3.87
CA GLU A 248 -21.65 -14.22 2.83
C GLU A 248 -23.09 -13.74 3.00
N ASN A 249 -23.55 -13.54 4.23
CA ASN A 249 -24.90 -13.07 4.58
C ASN A 249 -24.99 -11.55 4.68
N ALA A 250 -24.05 -10.80 4.09
CA ALA A 250 -24.10 -9.35 4.07
C ALA A 250 -25.43 -8.83 3.51
N ASP A 251 -25.94 -7.74 4.10
CA ASP A 251 -27.11 -7.06 3.61
C ASP A 251 -26.90 -6.48 2.20
N ARG A 252 -27.98 -6.00 1.58
CA ARG A 252 -27.97 -5.49 0.22
C ARG A 252 -27.04 -4.28 0.04
N ILE A 253 -26.93 -3.41 1.04
CA ILE A 253 -26.13 -2.20 0.96
C ILE A 253 -24.64 -2.59 0.96
N ALA A 254 -24.24 -3.42 1.93
CA ALA A 254 -22.86 -3.88 2.04
C ALA A 254 -22.44 -4.73 0.82
N ALA A 255 -23.35 -5.58 0.30
CA ALA A 255 -23.10 -6.41 -0.88
C ALA A 255 -23.08 -5.62 -2.21
N ASN A 256 -23.67 -4.43 -2.25
CA ASN A 256 -23.53 -3.51 -3.40
C ASN A 256 -22.14 -2.85 -3.45
N LEU A 257 -21.48 -2.76 -2.29
CA LEU A 257 -20.15 -2.16 -2.16
C LEU A 257 -19.02 -3.20 -2.31
N HIS A 258 -19.22 -4.41 -1.76
CA HIS A 258 -18.17 -5.41 -1.64
C HIS A 258 -18.65 -6.81 -2.01
N ALA A 259 -17.79 -7.57 -2.67
CA ALA A 259 -18.08 -8.95 -3.06
C ALA A 259 -18.21 -9.87 -1.83
N ARG A 260 -19.24 -10.69 -1.82
CA ARG A 260 -19.38 -11.77 -0.85
C ARG A 260 -18.38 -12.91 -1.14
N PRO A 261 -18.00 -13.73 -0.16
CA PRO A 261 -17.09 -14.86 -0.34
C PRO A 261 -17.44 -15.76 -1.54
N GLY A 262 -18.72 -16.06 -1.71
CA GLY A 262 -19.19 -16.87 -2.83
C GLY A 262 -19.02 -16.19 -4.20
N GLU A 263 -19.03 -14.87 -4.27
CA GLU A 263 -18.80 -14.07 -5.48
C GLU A 263 -17.31 -13.97 -5.78
N ILE A 264 -16.47 -13.74 -4.75
CA ILE A 264 -15.02 -13.80 -4.84
C ILE A 264 -14.57 -15.14 -5.45
N ALA A 265 -15.08 -16.24 -4.90
CA ALA A 265 -14.74 -17.58 -5.38
C ALA A 265 -15.15 -17.78 -6.85
N ARG A 266 -16.35 -17.32 -7.24
CA ARG A 266 -16.82 -17.42 -8.63
C ARG A 266 -15.96 -16.60 -9.59
N LEU A 267 -15.58 -15.37 -9.20
CA LEU A 267 -14.72 -14.49 -9.99
C LEU A 267 -13.35 -15.14 -10.19
N ALA A 268 -12.67 -15.51 -9.09
CA ALA A 268 -11.33 -16.10 -9.13
C ALA A 268 -11.30 -17.42 -9.96
N ASN A 269 -12.32 -18.27 -9.80
CA ASN A 269 -12.41 -19.52 -10.54
C ASN A 269 -12.68 -19.30 -12.06
N ARG A 270 -13.63 -18.43 -12.42
CA ARG A 270 -13.92 -18.12 -13.82
C ARG A 270 -12.73 -17.48 -14.53
N ALA A 271 -12.02 -16.58 -13.84
CA ALA A 271 -10.82 -15.94 -14.36
C ALA A 271 -9.58 -16.86 -14.32
N LYS A 272 -9.69 -18.07 -13.75
CA LYS A 272 -8.55 -19.00 -13.60
C LYS A 272 -7.35 -18.34 -12.92
N VAL A 273 -7.61 -17.54 -11.89
CA VAL A 273 -6.58 -16.94 -11.05
C VAL A 273 -5.76 -18.05 -10.39
N LYS A 274 -4.44 -17.92 -10.35
CA LYS A 274 -3.58 -18.96 -9.76
C LYS A 274 -3.48 -18.81 -8.25
N HIS A 275 -3.36 -17.56 -7.76
CA HIS A 275 -3.27 -17.24 -6.34
C HIS A 275 -4.23 -16.10 -5.99
N LEU A 276 -5.11 -16.33 -5.04
CA LEU A 276 -6.05 -15.35 -4.48
C LEU A 276 -5.54 -14.89 -3.12
N LEU A 277 -5.28 -13.59 -2.97
CA LEU A 277 -4.93 -12.94 -1.71
C LEU A 277 -6.12 -12.12 -1.23
N LEU A 278 -6.76 -12.55 -0.14
CA LEU A 278 -7.85 -11.80 0.50
C LEU A 278 -7.27 -10.69 1.35
N SER A 279 -7.68 -9.46 1.09
CA SER A 279 -7.23 -8.25 1.79
C SER A 279 -8.41 -7.34 2.12
N HIS A 280 -8.17 -6.10 2.54
CA HIS A 280 -9.23 -5.17 2.96
C HIS A 280 -10.15 -5.77 4.04
N LEU A 281 -9.54 -6.45 5.02
CA LEU A 281 -10.28 -7.15 6.06
C LEU A 281 -10.93 -6.16 7.03
N MET A 282 -12.17 -6.43 7.38
CA MET A 282 -12.93 -5.65 8.35
C MET A 282 -13.40 -6.57 9.50
N PRO A 283 -13.66 -6.03 10.69
CA PRO A 283 -14.08 -6.87 11.83
C PRO A 283 -15.29 -7.75 11.54
N ARG A 284 -16.18 -7.33 10.62
CA ARG A 284 -17.38 -8.10 10.22
C ARG A 284 -17.03 -9.30 9.35
N SER A 285 -15.98 -9.21 8.51
CA SER A 285 -15.50 -10.34 7.71
C SER A 285 -14.51 -11.22 8.50
N GLU A 286 -13.69 -10.64 9.38
CA GLU A 286 -12.76 -11.38 10.22
C GLU A 286 -13.48 -12.33 11.20
N ARG A 287 -14.60 -11.91 11.78
CA ARG A 287 -15.38 -12.76 12.72
C ARG A 287 -15.89 -14.06 12.09
N VAL A 288 -16.02 -14.11 10.78
CA VAL A 288 -16.53 -15.28 10.03
C VAL A 288 -15.51 -15.74 8.98
N LEU A 289 -14.23 -15.47 9.21
CA LEU A 289 -13.18 -15.72 8.23
C LEU A 289 -13.09 -17.21 7.85
N GLU A 290 -13.14 -18.12 8.81
CA GLU A 290 -13.10 -19.57 8.56
C GLU A 290 -14.28 -20.05 7.70
N GLU A 291 -15.48 -19.50 7.93
CA GLU A 291 -16.65 -19.79 7.12
C GLU A 291 -16.46 -19.28 5.70
N SER A 292 -15.92 -18.07 5.54
CA SER A 292 -15.60 -17.47 4.24
C SER A 292 -14.57 -18.29 3.48
N LEU A 293 -13.48 -18.71 4.13
CA LEU A 293 -12.44 -19.57 3.53
C LEU A 293 -13.01 -20.91 3.09
N THR A 294 -13.88 -21.52 3.90
CA THR A 294 -14.57 -22.76 3.56
C THR A 294 -15.45 -22.60 2.32
N LEU A 295 -16.19 -21.50 2.20
CA LEU A 295 -17.03 -21.22 1.02
C LEU A 295 -16.18 -21.00 -0.23
N ILE A 296 -15.07 -20.27 -0.11
CA ILE A 296 -14.17 -19.98 -1.23
C ILE A 296 -13.52 -21.27 -1.73
N THR A 297 -12.94 -22.09 -0.85
CA THR A 297 -12.20 -23.29 -1.23
C THR A 297 -13.09 -24.38 -1.85
N ARG A 298 -14.40 -24.36 -1.59
CA ARG A 298 -15.36 -25.27 -2.27
C ARG A 298 -15.52 -24.98 -3.76
N LYS A 299 -15.21 -23.77 -4.22
CA LYS A 299 -15.46 -23.31 -5.60
C LYS A 299 -14.19 -22.86 -6.32
N TYR A 300 -13.14 -22.57 -5.60
CA TYR A 300 -11.86 -22.11 -6.12
C TYR A 300 -10.75 -23.05 -5.64
N ALA A 301 -10.05 -23.66 -6.59
CA ALA A 301 -9.01 -24.67 -6.32
C ALA A 301 -7.58 -24.11 -6.38
N GLY A 302 -7.39 -22.81 -6.67
CA GLY A 302 -6.09 -22.16 -6.67
C GLY A 302 -5.57 -21.90 -5.25
N GLN A 303 -4.39 -21.34 -5.17
CA GLN A 303 -3.80 -20.94 -3.88
C GLN A 303 -4.62 -19.82 -3.24
N LEU A 304 -4.90 -19.92 -1.94
CA LEU A 304 -5.64 -18.94 -1.17
C LEU A 304 -4.82 -18.51 0.03
N THR A 305 -4.66 -17.20 0.22
CA THR A 305 -3.95 -16.59 1.34
C THR A 305 -4.77 -15.43 1.91
N VAL A 306 -4.71 -15.22 3.21
CA VAL A 306 -5.25 -14.06 3.90
C VAL A 306 -4.11 -13.09 4.15
N ALA A 307 -4.28 -11.83 3.75
CA ALA A 307 -3.26 -10.81 3.86
C ALA A 307 -3.00 -10.39 5.31
N GLU A 308 -1.74 -10.12 5.60
CA GLU A 308 -1.27 -9.45 6.81
C GLU A 308 -0.36 -8.29 6.43
N ASP A 309 -0.30 -7.25 7.28
CA ASP A 309 0.59 -6.12 7.06
C ASP A 309 2.05 -6.59 6.96
N LEU A 310 2.78 -6.02 6.01
CA LEU A 310 4.16 -6.35 5.65
C LEU A 310 4.38 -7.76 5.07
N MET A 311 3.32 -8.55 4.86
CA MET A 311 3.41 -9.84 4.16
C MET A 311 3.94 -9.65 2.74
N CYS A 312 4.85 -10.52 2.33
CA CYS A 312 5.35 -10.63 0.96
C CYS A 312 4.76 -11.84 0.25
N ILE A 313 4.27 -11.64 -0.97
CA ILE A 313 3.88 -12.69 -1.90
C ILE A 313 4.89 -12.68 -3.05
N GLU A 314 5.78 -13.65 -3.06
CA GLU A 314 6.76 -13.83 -4.14
C GLU A 314 6.11 -14.53 -5.33
N LEU A 315 6.35 -13.99 -6.52
CA LEU A 315 5.96 -14.61 -7.78
C LEU A 315 7.25 -15.10 -8.47
N PRO A 316 7.48 -16.42 -8.52
CA PRO A 316 8.70 -16.97 -9.13
C PRO A 316 8.83 -16.53 -10.59
N ALA A 317 10.04 -16.54 -11.15
CA ALA A 317 10.24 -16.18 -12.55
C ALA A 317 9.28 -16.94 -13.48
N ALA A 318 8.83 -16.29 -14.56
CA ALA A 318 8.03 -16.97 -15.56
C ALA A 318 8.84 -18.16 -16.11
N PRO A 319 8.24 -19.32 -16.35
CA PRO A 319 8.93 -20.38 -17.10
C PRO A 319 9.28 -19.85 -18.51
N ASP A 320 10.49 -20.17 -18.97
CA ASP A 320 10.98 -19.85 -20.32
C ASP A 320 10.10 -20.48 -21.42
#